data_43e3c46cf5ba4eababcbf4fc59d3c5d7
#
_entry.id   43e3c46cf5ba4eababcbf4fc59d3c5d7
#
_cell.length_a   1.000
_cell.length_b   1.000
_cell.length_c   1.000
_cell.angle_alpha   90.00
_cell.angle_beta   90.00
_cell.angle_gamma   90.00
#
_symmetry.space_group_name_H-M   'P 1'
#
loop_
_entity.id
_entity.type
_entity.pdbx_description
1 polymer ?
#
loop_
_entity_poly.entity_id
_entity_poly.type
_entity_poly.pdbx_seq_one_letter_code
_entity_poly.pdbx_strand_id
1 'polypeptide(L)'
;MLVSRHTLKEFTFSNGVKVPPGVTISVSSITHHDPETFEDPSKFDGFRFVKMKERAVMEGHPDKKFDIVSISTHSLGFGQGRAACPGRFLAASDLKMMLAYVVVTYDVKLADGVRPPDLFVMHNCVPNPTAEVLFRKRAV
;
A
#
# COMPACT_ATOMS: atom_id res chain seq x y z
N MET A 1 7.31 -0.89 -7.17
CA MET A 1 6.47 -1.61 -8.15
C MET A 1 5.34 -2.30 -7.39
N LEU A 2 4.12 -2.21 -7.91
CA LEU A 2 2.94 -2.79 -7.25
C LEU A 2 2.42 -4.04 -7.97
N VAL A 3 2.29 -3.97 -9.28
CA VAL A 3 1.73 -5.06 -10.10
C VAL A 3 2.54 -5.17 -11.38
N SER A 4 2.88 -6.40 -11.77
CA SER A 4 3.51 -6.68 -13.06
C SER A 4 2.70 -7.68 -13.85
N ARG A 5 2.73 -7.53 -15.18
CA ARG A 5 2.13 -8.47 -16.12
C ARG A 5 3.07 -8.69 -17.30
N HIS A 6 3.12 -9.92 -17.75
CA HIS A 6 3.86 -10.29 -18.95
C HIS A 6 2.91 -10.44 -20.12
N THR A 7 3.22 -9.79 -21.25
CA THR A 7 2.37 -9.84 -22.44
C THR A 7 2.61 -11.15 -23.21
N LEU A 8 1.55 -11.91 -23.39
CA LEU A 8 1.58 -13.15 -24.20
C LEU A 8 1.27 -12.89 -25.68
N LYS A 9 0.64 -11.75 -25.97
CA LYS A 9 0.30 -11.28 -27.32
C LYS A 9 0.38 -9.76 -27.35
N GLU A 10 0.39 -9.17 -28.55
CA GLU A 10 0.32 -7.70 -28.67
C GLU A 10 -0.89 -7.16 -27.93
N PHE A 11 -0.67 -6.07 -27.20
CA PHE A 11 -1.70 -5.35 -26.47
C PHE A 11 -1.60 -3.86 -26.77
N THR A 12 -2.75 -3.22 -27.02
CA THR A 12 -2.82 -1.78 -27.24
C THR A 12 -3.58 -1.11 -26.08
N PHE A 13 -2.95 -0.16 -25.43
CA PHE A 13 -3.58 0.68 -24.40
C PHE A 13 -4.59 1.64 -25.02
N SER A 14 -5.51 2.17 -24.18
CA SER A 14 -6.53 3.13 -24.61
C SER A 14 -5.96 4.45 -25.16
N ASN A 15 -4.72 4.80 -24.77
CA ASN A 15 -3.98 5.95 -25.31
C ASN A 15 -3.23 5.65 -26.62
N GLY A 16 -3.42 4.46 -27.22
CA GLY A 16 -2.81 4.05 -28.48
C GLY A 16 -1.40 3.44 -28.37
N VAL A 17 -0.81 3.38 -27.17
CA VAL A 17 0.51 2.74 -26.98
C VAL A 17 0.38 1.24 -27.20
N LYS A 18 1.19 0.71 -28.12
CA LYS A 18 1.27 -0.72 -28.43
C LYS A 18 2.42 -1.39 -27.70
N VAL A 19 2.16 -2.52 -27.10
CA VAL A 19 3.15 -3.35 -26.41
C VAL A 19 3.21 -4.71 -27.11
N PRO A 20 4.39 -5.11 -27.63
CA PRO A 20 4.55 -6.41 -28.28
C PRO A 20 4.49 -7.57 -27.27
N PRO A 21 4.33 -8.81 -27.71
CA PRO A 21 4.45 -9.97 -26.84
C PRO A 21 5.86 -10.08 -26.23
N GLY A 22 5.98 -10.73 -25.07
CA GLY A 22 7.25 -10.94 -24.38
C GLY A 22 7.73 -9.77 -23.52
N VAL A 23 6.94 -8.73 -23.36
CA VAL A 23 7.28 -7.54 -22.53
C VAL A 23 6.64 -7.62 -21.15
N THR A 24 7.41 -7.27 -20.14
CA THR A 24 6.87 -7.11 -18.77
C THR A 24 6.48 -5.65 -18.54
N ILE A 25 5.21 -5.44 -18.25
CA ILE A 25 4.64 -4.13 -17.88
C ILE A 25 4.48 -4.12 -16.37
N SER A 26 4.90 -3.01 -15.74
CA SER A 26 4.77 -2.82 -14.29
C SER A 26 4.08 -1.50 -13.97
N VAL A 27 3.22 -1.53 -12.94
CA VAL A 27 2.60 -0.32 -12.41
C VAL A 27 3.49 0.24 -11.30
N SER A 28 3.79 1.53 -11.38
CA SER A 28 4.62 2.23 -10.39
C SER A 28 3.85 2.42 -9.08
N SER A 29 4.57 2.38 -7.95
CA SER A 29 4.03 2.75 -6.64
C SER A 29 3.74 4.24 -6.48
N ILE A 30 4.16 5.06 -7.43
CA ILE A 30 3.92 6.52 -7.42
C ILE A 30 2.42 6.86 -7.37
N THR A 31 1.56 5.95 -7.84
CA THR A 31 0.11 6.10 -7.75
C THR A 31 -0.40 6.23 -6.32
N HIS A 32 0.34 5.73 -5.33
CA HIS A 32 0.03 5.90 -3.91
C HIS A 32 0.43 7.28 -3.36
N HIS A 33 1.19 8.05 -4.14
CA HIS A 33 1.60 9.42 -3.83
C HIS A 33 0.88 10.46 -4.71
N ASP A 34 -0.16 10.04 -5.41
CA ASP A 34 -0.94 10.92 -6.28
C ASP A 34 -1.87 11.82 -5.44
N PRO A 35 -1.69 13.15 -5.46
CA PRO A 35 -2.51 14.08 -4.71
C PRO A 35 -3.96 14.19 -5.23
N GLU A 36 -4.23 13.80 -6.47
CA GLU A 36 -5.59 13.73 -7.00
C GLU A 36 -6.39 12.58 -6.36
N THR A 37 -5.68 11.53 -5.94
CA THR A 37 -6.29 10.35 -5.30
C THR A 37 -6.26 10.45 -3.78
N PHE A 38 -5.16 10.94 -3.21
CA PHE A 38 -4.94 10.98 -1.77
C PHE A 38 -4.56 12.39 -1.32
N GLU A 39 -5.34 12.97 -0.45
CA GLU A 39 -5.03 14.25 0.19
C GLU A 39 -3.72 14.12 1.01
N ASP A 40 -2.75 15.03 0.79
CA ASP A 40 -1.43 15.01 1.44
C ASP A 40 -0.78 13.62 1.48
N PRO A 41 -0.52 12.96 0.34
CA PRO A 41 -0.11 11.55 0.29
C PRO A 41 1.21 11.26 1.01
N SER A 42 2.08 12.25 1.17
CA SER A 42 3.35 12.15 1.89
C SER A 42 3.18 12.19 3.41
N LYS A 43 2.03 12.66 3.91
CA LYS A 43 1.76 12.76 5.34
C LYS A 43 1.14 11.46 5.85
N PHE A 44 1.66 10.94 6.95
CA PHE A 44 1.01 9.83 7.64
C PHE A 44 -0.30 10.29 8.28
N ASP A 45 -1.42 9.68 7.87
CA ASP A 45 -2.73 9.84 8.48
C ASP A 45 -3.35 8.45 8.70
N GLY A 46 -3.34 8.00 9.96
CA GLY A 46 -3.88 6.68 10.34
C GLY A 46 -5.40 6.53 10.08
N PHE A 47 -6.11 7.64 9.92
CA PHE A 47 -7.56 7.65 9.66
C PHE A 47 -7.92 8.01 8.22
N ARG A 48 -6.94 8.12 7.33
CA ARG A 48 -7.14 8.48 5.93
C ARG A 48 -8.26 7.69 5.26
N PHE A 49 -8.20 6.38 5.35
CA PHE A 49 -9.18 5.50 4.70
C PHE A 49 -10.56 5.50 5.36
N VAL A 50 -10.63 5.80 6.66
CA VAL A 50 -11.91 6.03 7.36
C VAL A 50 -12.57 7.29 6.82
N LYS A 51 -11.85 8.40 6.74
CA LYS A 51 -12.34 9.67 6.17
C LYS A 51 -12.76 9.51 4.70
N MET A 52 -11.99 8.77 3.91
CA MET A 52 -12.34 8.48 2.51
C MET A 52 -13.64 7.67 2.41
N LYS A 53 -13.85 6.71 3.29
CA LYS A 53 -15.08 5.91 3.34
C LYS A 53 -16.29 6.78 3.71
N GLU A 54 -16.16 7.62 4.75
CA GLU A 54 -17.22 8.54 5.18
C GLU A 54 -17.60 9.51 4.04
N ARG A 55 -16.60 10.08 3.35
CA ARG A 55 -16.82 10.95 2.19
C ARG A 55 -17.56 10.20 1.07
N ALA A 56 -17.14 8.99 0.74
CA ALA A 56 -17.78 8.18 -0.29
C ALA A 56 -19.25 7.88 0.03
N VAL A 57 -19.57 7.63 1.30
CA VAL A 57 -20.97 7.44 1.74
C VAL A 57 -21.77 8.73 1.55
N MET A 58 -21.22 9.89 1.93
CA MET A 58 -21.89 11.21 1.73
C MET A 58 -22.13 11.53 0.26
N GLU A 59 -21.20 11.09 -0.62
CA GLU A 59 -21.29 11.25 -2.07
C GLU A 59 -22.21 10.23 -2.76
N GLY A 60 -22.90 9.38 -2.00
CA GLY A 60 -23.82 8.37 -2.54
C GLY A 60 -23.16 7.09 -3.05
N HIS A 61 -21.93 6.81 -2.59
CA HIS A 61 -21.14 5.63 -2.96
C HIS A 61 -20.83 4.71 -1.75
N PRO A 62 -21.84 4.21 -1.01
CA PRO A 62 -21.64 3.41 0.20
C PRO A 62 -20.91 2.09 -0.06
N ASP A 63 -20.96 1.57 -1.29
CA ASP A 63 -20.34 0.30 -1.67
C ASP A 63 -18.83 0.39 -1.90
N LYS A 64 -18.24 1.59 -1.96
CA LYS A 64 -16.79 1.76 -2.05
C LYS A 64 -16.12 1.21 -0.80
N LYS A 65 -15.14 0.32 -1.02
CA LYS A 65 -14.39 -0.34 0.05
C LYS A 65 -12.98 0.24 0.15
N PHE A 66 -12.59 0.59 1.37
CA PHE A 66 -11.27 1.15 1.68
C PHE A 66 -10.50 0.30 2.71
N ASP A 67 -10.95 -0.94 2.95
CA ASP A 67 -10.26 -1.85 3.86
C ASP A 67 -8.91 -2.28 3.29
N ILE A 68 -7.96 -2.61 4.15
CA ILE A 68 -6.61 -3.06 3.76
C ILE A 68 -6.62 -4.23 2.77
N VAL A 69 -7.65 -5.10 2.84
CA VAL A 69 -7.81 -6.25 1.93
C VAL A 69 -8.53 -5.91 0.63
N SER A 70 -9.07 -4.70 0.52
CA SER A 70 -9.81 -4.26 -0.67
C SER A 70 -8.86 -4.07 -1.84
N ILE A 71 -9.32 -4.50 -3.01
CA ILE A 71 -8.60 -4.41 -4.27
C ILE A 71 -9.30 -3.38 -5.14
N SER A 72 -8.58 -2.35 -5.54
CA SER A 72 -9.08 -1.29 -6.41
C SER A 72 -7.96 -0.73 -7.27
N THR A 73 -8.27 0.14 -8.20
CA THR A 73 -7.28 0.87 -9.00
C THR A 73 -6.36 1.75 -8.15
N HIS A 74 -6.81 2.15 -6.95
CA HIS A 74 -6.07 2.97 -6.00
C HIS A 74 -5.41 2.18 -4.88
N SER A 75 -5.70 0.87 -4.76
CA SER A 75 -5.15 -0.03 -3.73
C SER A 75 -4.60 -1.29 -4.39
N LEU A 76 -3.35 -1.24 -4.79
CA LEU A 76 -2.67 -2.31 -5.53
C LEU A 76 -1.69 -3.12 -4.67
N GLY A 77 -1.63 -2.88 -3.36
CA GLY A 77 -0.69 -3.54 -2.45
C GLY A 77 -0.80 -5.06 -2.44
N PHE A 78 -2.01 -5.58 -2.59
CA PHE A 78 -2.27 -7.02 -2.72
C PHE A 78 -2.50 -7.49 -4.17
N GLY A 79 -2.10 -6.69 -5.15
CA GLY A 79 -2.30 -7.00 -6.57
C GLY A 79 -3.72 -6.75 -7.04
N GLN A 80 -4.06 -7.26 -8.22
CA GLN A 80 -5.39 -7.06 -8.82
C GLN A 80 -5.77 -8.21 -9.76
N GLY A 81 -7.10 -8.42 -9.91
CA GLY A 81 -7.67 -9.42 -10.81
C GLY A 81 -7.28 -10.84 -10.42
N ARG A 82 -7.04 -11.70 -11.41
CA ARG A 82 -6.72 -13.13 -11.21
C ARG A 82 -5.43 -13.39 -10.42
N ALA A 83 -4.52 -12.42 -10.39
CA ALA A 83 -3.25 -12.50 -9.67
C ALA A 83 -3.27 -11.71 -8.35
N ALA A 84 -4.44 -11.35 -7.83
CA ALA A 84 -4.57 -10.79 -6.51
C ALA A 84 -4.11 -11.79 -5.44
N CYS A 85 -3.45 -11.31 -4.40
CA CYS A 85 -2.95 -12.15 -3.32
C CYS A 85 -4.10 -12.91 -2.62
N PRO A 86 -4.15 -14.25 -2.66
CA PRO A 86 -5.18 -15.02 -2.00
C PRO A 86 -5.06 -14.97 -0.47
N GLY A 87 -3.82 -14.80 0.04
CA GLY A 87 -3.51 -14.71 1.47
C GLY A 87 -3.73 -13.34 2.11
N ARG A 88 -4.26 -12.35 1.40
CA ARG A 88 -4.41 -10.98 1.90
C ARG A 88 -5.26 -10.88 3.18
N PHE A 89 -6.24 -11.73 3.35
CA PHE A 89 -7.09 -11.76 4.55
C PHE A 89 -6.31 -12.23 5.78
N LEU A 90 -5.53 -13.30 5.62
CA LEU A 90 -4.65 -13.80 6.67
C LEU A 90 -3.59 -12.74 7.00
N ALA A 91 -2.90 -12.22 6.01
CA ALA A 91 -1.88 -11.18 6.20
C ALA A 91 -2.44 -9.94 6.92
N ALA A 92 -3.64 -9.50 6.57
CA ALA A 92 -4.27 -8.37 7.26
C ALA A 92 -4.63 -8.68 8.73
N SER A 93 -5.04 -9.91 9.03
CA SER A 93 -5.32 -10.35 10.40
C SER A 93 -4.04 -10.40 11.22
N ASP A 94 -2.97 -10.99 10.69
CA ASP A 94 -1.67 -11.07 11.36
C ASP A 94 -1.08 -9.69 11.63
N LEU A 95 -1.10 -8.78 10.64
CA LEU A 95 -0.63 -7.41 10.80
C LEU A 95 -1.42 -6.65 11.88
N LYS A 96 -2.74 -6.82 11.94
CA LYS A 96 -3.58 -6.18 12.97
C LYS A 96 -3.26 -6.72 14.36
N MET A 97 -3.09 -8.04 14.52
CA MET A 97 -2.74 -8.65 15.80
C MET A 97 -1.37 -8.21 16.27
N MET A 98 -0.37 -8.22 15.38
CA MET A 98 0.98 -7.75 15.69
C MET A 98 0.98 -6.28 16.10
N LEU A 99 0.30 -5.41 15.34
CA LEU A 99 0.21 -4.00 15.65
C LEU A 99 -0.49 -3.77 17.01
N ALA A 100 -1.61 -4.44 17.27
CA ALA A 100 -2.33 -4.34 18.53
C ALA A 100 -1.44 -4.74 19.70
N TYR A 101 -0.70 -5.86 19.58
CA TYR A 101 0.23 -6.31 20.59
C TYR A 101 1.35 -5.29 20.86
N VAL A 102 1.95 -4.76 19.80
CA VAL A 102 3.00 -3.75 19.91
C VAL A 102 2.47 -2.49 20.61
N VAL A 103 1.34 -1.97 20.17
CA VAL A 103 0.75 -0.72 20.71
C VAL A 103 0.36 -0.86 22.17
N VAL A 104 -0.12 -2.02 22.60
CA VAL A 104 -0.50 -2.26 24.00
C VAL A 104 0.73 -2.51 24.88
N THR A 105 1.73 -3.20 24.36
CA THR A 105 2.86 -3.71 25.19
C THR A 105 4.04 -2.75 25.23
N TYR A 106 4.27 -1.98 24.16
CA TYR A 106 5.50 -1.17 24.03
C TYR A 106 5.22 0.29 23.70
N ASP A 107 6.10 1.17 24.21
CA ASP A 107 6.35 2.46 23.59
C ASP A 107 7.40 2.29 22.52
N VAL A 108 7.17 2.87 21.35
CA VAL A 108 8.03 2.70 20.18
C VAL A 108 8.47 4.05 19.67
N LYS A 109 9.76 4.20 19.36
CA LYS A 109 10.28 5.39 18.70
C LYS A 109 11.43 5.07 17.75
N LEU A 110 11.66 5.94 16.79
CA LEU A 110 12.87 5.92 15.98
C LEU A 110 14.03 6.47 16.81
N ALA A 111 15.23 5.92 16.63
CA ALA A 111 16.42 6.32 17.42
C ALA A 111 16.67 7.82 17.30
N ASP A 112 16.65 8.35 16.08
CA ASP A 112 16.91 9.77 15.78
C ASP A 112 15.63 10.63 15.72
N GLY A 113 14.46 10.05 15.99
CA GLY A 113 13.17 10.73 15.86
C GLY A 113 12.75 11.03 14.42
N VAL A 114 13.54 10.66 13.43
CA VAL A 114 13.29 10.89 12.00
C VAL A 114 13.10 9.56 11.30
N ARG A 115 12.06 9.46 10.46
CA ARG A 115 11.87 8.27 9.63
C ARG A 115 13.01 8.17 8.61
N PRO A 116 13.80 7.08 8.61
CA PRO A 116 14.84 6.90 7.60
C PRO A 116 14.20 6.74 6.21
N PRO A 117 14.91 7.19 5.14
CA PRO A 117 14.38 7.09 3.78
C PRO A 117 14.24 5.62 3.37
N ASP A 118 13.20 5.36 2.60
CA ASP A 118 13.03 4.05 1.97
C ASP A 118 14.14 3.82 0.94
N LEU A 119 14.54 2.56 0.77
CA LEU A 119 15.49 2.16 -0.25
C LEU A 119 14.77 1.63 -1.48
N PHE A 120 15.27 2.05 -2.65
CA PHE A 120 14.78 1.53 -3.92
C PHE A 120 15.82 0.57 -4.52
N VAL A 121 15.47 -0.71 -4.57
CA VAL A 121 16.28 -1.74 -5.23
C VAL A 121 15.60 -2.06 -6.56
N MET A 122 16.19 -1.58 -7.65
CA MET A 122 15.57 -1.59 -8.98
C MET A 122 14.21 -0.85 -8.95
N HIS A 123 13.11 -1.58 -9.05
CA HIS A 123 11.73 -1.07 -9.02
C HIS A 123 10.97 -1.40 -7.72
N ASN A 124 11.64 -2.02 -6.76
CA ASN A 124 11.04 -2.35 -5.48
C ASN A 124 11.43 -1.31 -4.43
N CYS A 125 10.42 -0.81 -3.72
CA CYS A 125 10.60 -0.02 -2.52
C CYS A 125 10.68 -0.98 -1.33
N VAL A 126 11.76 -0.91 -0.57
CA VAL A 126 11.98 -1.73 0.62
C VAL A 126 12.27 -0.85 1.83
N PRO A 127 11.86 -1.26 3.03
CA PRO A 127 12.24 -0.57 4.25
C PRO A 127 13.76 -0.46 4.37
N ASN A 128 14.24 0.59 5.00
CA ASN A 128 15.66 0.74 5.27
C ASN A 128 16.12 -0.34 6.27
N PRO A 129 17.02 -1.27 5.89
CA PRO A 129 17.44 -2.38 6.75
C PRO A 129 18.35 -1.95 7.91
N THR A 130 18.88 -0.72 7.88
CA THR A 130 19.71 -0.16 8.95
C THR A 130 18.92 0.77 9.87
N ALA A 131 17.60 0.87 9.67
CA ALA A 131 16.74 1.68 10.54
C ALA A 131 16.67 1.09 11.94
N GLU A 132 17.03 1.89 12.94
CA GLU A 132 16.93 1.48 14.34
C GLU A 132 15.59 1.92 14.92
N VAL A 133 14.86 0.97 15.49
CA VAL A 133 13.61 1.18 16.18
C VAL A 133 13.76 0.77 17.65
N LEU A 134 13.53 1.69 18.54
CA LEU A 134 13.66 1.48 19.97
C LEU A 134 12.32 1.09 20.58
N PHE A 135 12.32 0.02 21.37
CA PHE A 135 11.15 -0.51 22.07
C PHE A 135 11.38 -0.40 23.58
N ARG A 136 10.44 0.20 24.29
CA ARG A 136 10.38 0.20 25.74
C ARG A 136 9.12 -0.51 26.18
N LYS A 137 9.27 -1.63 26.92
CA LYS A 137 8.11 -2.32 27.48
C LYS A 137 7.40 -1.41 28.49
N ARG A 138 6.08 -1.31 28.35
CA ARG A 138 5.25 -0.57 29.31
C ARG A 138 5.18 -1.34 30.62
N ALA A 139 5.26 -0.63 31.73
CA ALA A 139 4.91 -1.19 33.03
C ALA A 139 3.38 -1.36 33.05
N VAL A 140 2.89 -2.57 33.13
CA VAL A 140 1.49 -2.93 33.31
C VAL A 140 1.27 -3.12 34.81
#